data_d6213b848e8e02a3c2e46db0014ec493
#
_entry.id   d6213b848e8e02a3c2e46db0014ec493
#
_cell.length_a   1.000
_cell.length_b   1.000
_cell.length_c   1.000
_cell.angle_alpha   90.00
_cell.angle_beta   90.00
_cell.angle_gamma   90.00
#
_symmetry.space_group_name_H-M   'P 1'
#
loop_
_entity.id
_entity.type
_entity.pdbx_description
1 polymer ?
#
loop_
_entity_poly.entity_id
_entity_poly.type
_entity_poly.pdbx_seq_one_letter_code
_entity_poly.pdbx_strand_id
1 'polypeptide(L)'
;NMVFVTCGMGGGTGTGAAPVVAEIARNLGILTVGVVTKPFSFEGKPRMNNAINGIAKLKENVDTLIVIPNDKLLQICDKRTSIPEALKKADEVLQQGVQGVTDLINKPGLINLDFADIQTVMRDKGVAHIGIGRASGDNKAVDAIKSAMDSPLLETTVSGASDIIVNFSGNIGIVEAYDAITYLTEVAGDGANIIFGTVDNDVMGEDVCITIIATGIEDNAATQPVMQNPAKPSAVKPTVAPVGKTPTYASQPITSVKPMGTATKPSFMSTPAAKPSVSADISSAAKPAPAKRETGNGGGIKIPDFLKRG
;
A
#
# COMPACT_ATOMS: atom_id res chain seq x y z
N ASN A 1 -15.63 11.81 6.57
CA ASN A 1 -15.75 12.03 5.24
C ASN A 1 -14.79 11.21 4.35
N MET A 2 -13.54 10.91 4.77
CA MET A 2 -12.58 10.09 4.05
C MET A 2 -11.79 9.19 5.01
N VAL A 3 -11.47 7.97 4.60
CA VAL A 3 -10.66 7.02 5.36
C VAL A 3 -9.55 6.48 4.47
N PHE A 4 -8.32 6.51 4.97
CA PHE A 4 -7.19 5.80 4.39
C PHE A 4 -6.99 4.48 5.12
N VAL A 5 -6.92 3.39 4.36
CA VAL A 5 -6.58 2.06 4.87
C VAL A 5 -5.19 1.72 4.35
N THR A 6 -4.20 1.72 5.24
CA THR A 6 -2.80 1.48 4.85
C THR A 6 -2.20 0.30 5.60
N CYS A 7 -1.50 -0.56 4.87
CA CYS A 7 -0.75 -1.68 5.45
C CYS A 7 0.20 -2.33 4.45
N GLY A 8 1.17 -3.09 4.97
CA GLY A 8 1.92 -4.07 4.17
C GLY A 8 1.11 -5.36 4.00
N MET A 9 0.86 -5.75 2.74
CA MET A 9 0.15 -6.98 2.42
C MET A 9 1.05 -8.22 2.49
N GLY A 10 0.46 -9.38 2.68
CA GLY A 10 1.14 -10.69 2.74
C GLY A 10 1.32 -11.26 4.14
N GLY A 11 1.22 -10.42 5.18
CA GLY A 11 1.16 -10.83 6.58
C GLY A 11 -0.25 -11.28 7.01
N GLY A 12 -0.44 -11.51 8.32
CA GLY A 12 -1.74 -11.89 8.88
C GLY A 12 -2.66 -10.70 9.11
N THR A 13 -2.20 -9.71 9.89
CA THR A 13 -3.03 -8.60 10.38
C THR A 13 -3.48 -7.68 9.25
N GLY A 14 -2.55 -7.08 8.49
CA GLY A 14 -2.88 -6.16 7.41
C GLY A 14 -3.73 -6.81 6.32
N THR A 15 -3.32 -7.99 5.86
CA THR A 15 -4.01 -8.74 4.79
C THR A 15 -5.44 -9.14 5.19
N GLY A 16 -5.66 -9.48 6.46
CA GLY A 16 -6.97 -9.91 6.95
C GLY A 16 -7.87 -8.75 7.38
N ALA A 17 -7.32 -7.74 8.06
CA ALA A 17 -8.11 -6.65 8.63
C ALA A 17 -8.44 -5.53 7.64
N ALA A 18 -7.50 -5.19 6.72
CA ALA A 18 -7.70 -4.06 5.81
C ALA A 18 -8.97 -4.17 4.96
N PRO A 19 -9.29 -5.33 4.31
CA PRO A 19 -10.53 -5.45 3.55
C PRO A 19 -11.79 -5.26 4.40
N VAL A 20 -11.80 -5.74 5.64
CA VAL A 20 -12.94 -5.63 6.57
C VAL A 20 -13.16 -4.18 7.01
N VAL A 21 -12.08 -3.48 7.35
CA VAL A 21 -12.15 -2.05 7.71
C VAL A 21 -12.66 -1.23 6.53
N ALA A 22 -12.16 -1.51 5.33
CA ALA A 22 -12.59 -0.85 4.11
C ALA A 22 -14.08 -1.10 3.81
N GLU A 23 -14.55 -2.35 3.95
CA GLU A 23 -15.96 -2.71 3.79
C GLU A 23 -16.87 -1.92 4.74
N ILE A 24 -16.49 -1.82 6.01
CA ILE A 24 -17.26 -1.05 7.00
C ILE A 24 -17.29 0.44 6.61
N ALA A 25 -16.15 1.02 6.23
CA ALA A 25 -16.07 2.43 5.83
C ALA A 25 -16.93 2.71 4.59
N ARG A 26 -16.85 1.85 3.57
CA ARG A 26 -17.65 1.95 2.35
C ARG A 26 -19.15 1.83 2.63
N ASN A 27 -19.57 0.88 3.48
CA ASN A 27 -20.95 0.70 3.89
C ASN A 27 -21.52 1.93 4.65
N LEU A 28 -20.66 2.71 5.28
CA LEU A 28 -21.01 4.00 5.89
C LEU A 28 -21.03 5.17 4.89
N GLY A 29 -20.78 4.93 3.61
CA GLY A 29 -20.74 5.97 2.56
C GLY A 29 -19.50 6.87 2.63
N ILE A 30 -18.46 6.46 3.36
CA ILE A 30 -17.21 7.20 3.51
C ILE A 30 -16.30 6.91 2.32
N LEU A 31 -15.71 7.96 1.71
CA LEU A 31 -14.70 7.78 0.67
C LEU A 31 -13.54 6.97 1.23
N THR A 32 -13.29 5.80 0.67
CA THR A 32 -12.33 4.84 1.19
C THR A 32 -11.17 4.62 0.21
N VAL A 33 -9.97 5.00 0.62
CA VAL A 33 -8.76 4.86 -0.19
C VAL A 33 -7.81 3.86 0.46
N GLY A 34 -7.46 2.82 -0.28
CA GLY A 34 -6.45 1.84 0.12
C GLY A 34 -5.06 2.25 -0.39
N VAL A 35 -4.06 2.27 0.50
CA VAL A 35 -2.65 2.48 0.13
C VAL A 35 -1.83 1.36 0.73
N VAL A 36 -1.40 0.41 -0.08
CA VAL A 36 -0.81 -0.83 0.42
C VAL A 36 0.46 -1.21 -0.35
N THR A 37 1.33 -1.98 0.30
CA THR A 37 2.52 -2.51 -0.37
C THR A 37 2.40 -4.00 -0.65
N LYS A 38 2.95 -4.46 -1.81
CA LYS A 38 3.26 -5.86 -2.07
C LYS A 38 4.62 -6.19 -1.43
N PRO A 39 4.78 -7.39 -0.82
CA PRO A 39 6.06 -7.79 -0.23
C PRO A 39 7.17 -7.87 -1.28
N PHE A 40 8.40 -7.80 -0.83
CA PHE A 40 9.57 -8.09 -1.69
C PHE A 40 9.56 -9.55 -2.14
N SER A 41 10.06 -9.82 -3.33
CA SER A 41 10.14 -11.19 -3.88
C SER A 41 10.97 -12.13 -3.00
N PHE A 42 12.00 -11.61 -2.30
CA PHE A 42 12.82 -12.41 -1.38
C PHE A 42 12.07 -12.86 -0.10
N GLU A 43 10.92 -12.26 0.22
CA GLU A 43 10.09 -12.66 1.37
C GLU A 43 9.32 -13.98 1.11
N GLY A 44 9.35 -14.47 -0.12
CA GLY A 44 8.88 -15.79 -0.51
C GLY A 44 7.48 -15.83 -1.13
N LYS A 45 7.28 -16.85 -1.97
CA LYS A 45 6.04 -17.04 -2.74
C LYS A 45 4.75 -17.13 -1.88
N PRO A 46 4.75 -17.81 -0.71
CA PRO A 46 3.53 -17.87 0.12
C PRO A 46 3.08 -16.47 0.57
N ARG A 47 4.03 -15.60 0.96
CA ARG A 47 3.74 -14.23 1.39
C ARG A 47 3.21 -13.38 0.23
N MET A 48 3.79 -13.52 -0.95
CA MET A 48 3.31 -12.85 -2.16
C MET A 48 1.89 -13.31 -2.54
N ASN A 49 1.60 -14.61 -2.50
CA ASN A 49 0.26 -15.13 -2.79
C ASN A 49 -0.79 -14.63 -1.79
N ASN A 50 -0.44 -14.57 -0.50
CA ASN A 50 -1.32 -13.98 0.51
C ASN A 50 -1.58 -12.49 0.22
N ALA A 51 -0.55 -11.74 -0.21
CA ALA A 51 -0.68 -10.34 -0.58
C ALA A 51 -1.64 -10.15 -1.77
N ILE A 52 -1.46 -10.93 -2.84
CA ILE A 52 -2.32 -10.88 -4.03
C ILE A 52 -3.79 -11.14 -3.67
N ASN A 53 -4.05 -12.18 -2.86
CA ASN A 53 -5.40 -12.52 -2.41
C ASN A 53 -6.00 -11.42 -1.52
N GLY A 54 -5.19 -10.80 -0.65
CA GLY A 54 -5.63 -9.70 0.20
C GLY A 54 -5.93 -8.43 -0.58
N ILE A 55 -5.09 -8.10 -1.57
CA ILE A 55 -5.27 -6.96 -2.48
C ILE A 55 -6.55 -7.13 -3.29
N ALA A 56 -6.83 -8.33 -3.82
CA ALA A 56 -8.06 -8.60 -4.55
C ALA A 56 -9.31 -8.33 -3.71
N LYS A 57 -9.33 -8.79 -2.45
CA LYS A 57 -10.42 -8.53 -1.50
C LYS A 57 -10.53 -7.06 -1.13
N LEU A 58 -9.40 -6.37 -0.95
CA LEU A 58 -9.40 -4.94 -0.63
C LEU A 58 -9.93 -4.11 -1.79
N LYS A 59 -9.56 -4.44 -3.03
CA LYS A 59 -10.03 -3.77 -4.26
C LYS A 59 -11.55 -3.72 -4.37
N GLU A 60 -12.25 -4.76 -3.90
CA GLU A 60 -13.71 -4.83 -3.91
C GLU A 60 -14.36 -3.87 -2.91
N ASN A 61 -13.61 -3.41 -1.90
CA ASN A 61 -14.12 -2.68 -0.75
C ASN A 61 -13.59 -1.23 -0.62
N VAL A 62 -12.79 -0.77 -1.58
CA VAL A 62 -12.29 0.62 -1.61
C VAL A 62 -12.77 1.34 -2.88
N ASP A 63 -12.84 2.66 -2.83
CA ASP A 63 -13.12 3.50 -4.00
C ASP A 63 -11.87 3.59 -4.89
N THR A 64 -10.71 3.76 -4.27
CA THR A 64 -9.41 3.85 -4.94
C THR A 64 -8.39 3.01 -4.21
N LEU A 65 -7.58 2.25 -4.95
CA LEU A 65 -6.53 1.39 -4.41
C LEU A 65 -5.18 1.72 -5.04
N ILE A 66 -4.26 2.21 -4.23
CA ILE A 66 -2.86 2.40 -4.59
C ILE A 66 -2.07 1.19 -4.10
N VAL A 67 -1.41 0.49 -5.02
CA VAL A 67 -0.58 -0.68 -4.70
C VAL A 67 0.85 -0.37 -5.04
N ILE A 68 1.74 -0.44 -4.06
CA ILE A 68 3.17 -0.16 -4.20
C ILE A 68 3.94 -1.48 -4.17
N PRO A 69 4.54 -1.92 -5.30
CA PRO A 69 5.37 -3.12 -5.29
C PRO A 69 6.73 -2.82 -4.65
N ASN A 70 7.06 -3.46 -3.53
CA ASN A 70 8.33 -3.25 -2.86
C ASN A 70 9.55 -3.55 -3.76
N ASP A 71 9.43 -4.50 -4.68
CA ASP A 71 10.49 -4.81 -5.65
C ASP A 71 10.88 -3.60 -6.52
N LYS A 72 9.94 -2.69 -6.79
CA LYS A 72 10.22 -1.45 -7.53
C LYS A 72 11.07 -0.47 -6.71
N LEU A 73 10.95 -0.51 -5.39
CA LEU A 73 11.78 0.30 -4.50
C LEU A 73 13.27 -0.08 -4.58
N LEU A 74 13.57 -1.34 -4.91
CA LEU A 74 14.96 -1.78 -5.10
C LEU A 74 15.65 -1.08 -6.28
N GLN A 75 14.88 -0.56 -7.23
CA GLN A 75 15.41 0.18 -8.39
C GLN A 75 15.87 1.59 -8.03
N ILE A 76 15.31 2.15 -6.95
CA ILE A 76 15.67 3.48 -6.42
C ILE A 76 16.59 3.40 -5.20
N CYS A 77 16.92 2.18 -4.74
CA CYS A 77 17.83 1.95 -3.64
C CYS A 77 19.26 1.70 -4.14
N ASP A 78 20.24 2.13 -3.35
CA ASP A 78 21.64 1.81 -3.60
C ASP A 78 21.92 0.32 -3.41
N LYS A 79 22.90 -0.21 -4.14
CA LYS A 79 23.34 -1.62 -4.02
C LYS A 79 23.82 -2.00 -2.60
N ARG A 80 24.11 -1.00 -1.74
CA ARG A 80 24.56 -1.17 -0.36
C ARG A 80 23.42 -1.05 0.65
N THR A 81 22.19 -0.77 0.20
CA THR A 81 21.04 -0.62 1.09
C THR A 81 20.76 -1.92 1.84
N SER A 82 20.70 -1.85 3.15
CA SER A 82 20.38 -3.00 4.01
C SER A 82 18.86 -3.32 3.94
N ILE A 83 18.50 -4.55 4.34
CA ILE A 83 17.08 -4.97 4.38
C ILE A 83 16.23 -4.04 5.28
N PRO A 84 16.67 -3.65 6.50
CA PRO A 84 15.91 -2.70 7.31
C PRO A 84 15.70 -1.34 6.63
N GLU A 85 16.70 -0.84 5.92
CA GLU A 85 16.59 0.42 5.17
C GLU A 85 15.64 0.30 3.99
N ALA A 86 15.63 -0.83 3.28
CA ALA A 86 14.67 -1.08 2.19
C ALA A 86 13.22 -1.13 2.71
N LEU A 87 12.98 -1.76 3.87
CA LEU A 87 11.68 -1.77 4.52
C LEU A 87 11.26 -0.37 4.99
N LYS A 88 12.19 0.41 5.55
CA LYS A 88 11.94 1.80 5.92
C LYS A 88 11.58 2.65 4.70
N LYS A 89 12.21 2.38 3.56
CA LYS A 89 11.88 3.06 2.30
C LYS A 89 10.44 2.75 1.84
N ALA A 90 9.98 1.51 2.03
CA ALA A 90 8.60 1.15 1.76
C ALA A 90 7.62 1.91 2.67
N ASP A 91 7.94 2.06 3.96
CA ASP A 91 7.13 2.86 4.90
C ASP A 91 7.12 4.35 4.51
N GLU A 92 8.27 4.90 4.08
CA GLU A 92 8.38 6.29 3.62
C GLU A 92 7.49 6.54 2.39
N VAL A 93 7.44 5.61 1.43
CA VAL A 93 6.61 5.75 0.24
C VAL A 93 5.12 5.64 0.57
N LEU A 94 4.73 4.71 1.47
CA LEU A 94 3.35 4.67 1.98
C LEU A 94 2.96 6.00 2.64
N GLN A 95 3.84 6.53 3.48
CA GLN A 95 3.62 7.82 4.13
C GLN A 95 3.46 8.95 3.09
N GLN A 96 4.35 9.02 2.10
CA GLN A 96 4.27 10.02 1.03
C GLN A 96 3.00 9.89 0.20
N GLY A 97 2.54 8.66 -0.07
CA GLY A 97 1.29 8.40 -0.77
C GLY A 97 0.06 8.93 -0.04
N VAL A 98 0.01 8.74 1.29
CA VAL A 98 -1.07 9.28 2.12
C VAL A 98 -0.93 10.80 2.27
N GLN A 99 0.28 11.29 2.54
CA GLN A 99 0.54 12.74 2.69
C GLN A 99 0.27 13.52 1.41
N GLY A 100 0.61 12.96 0.25
CA GLY A 100 0.38 13.59 -1.04
C GLY A 100 -1.08 13.99 -1.28
N VAL A 101 -2.01 13.28 -0.66
CA VAL A 101 -3.45 13.60 -0.74
C VAL A 101 -3.89 14.45 0.47
N THR A 102 -3.50 14.03 1.68
CA THR A 102 -3.98 14.69 2.91
C THR A 102 -3.44 16.11 3.06
N ASP A 103 -2.24 16.36 2.59
CA ASP A 103 -1.62 17.69 2.67
C ASP A 103 -2.37 18.70 1.78
N LEU A 104 -2.86 18.29 0.61
CA LEU A 104 -3.67 19.14 -0.28
C LEU A 104 -4.98 19.61 0.35
N ILE A 105 -5.54 18.83 1.29
CA ILE A 105 -6.79 19.14 1.96
C ILE A 105 -6.54 19.94 3.25
N ASN A 106 -5.49 19.57 4.01
CA ASN A 106 -5.32 20.02 5.39
C ASN A 106 -4.30 21.15 5.56
N LYS A 107 -3.33 21.27 4.65
CA LYS A 107 -2.29 22.30 4.74
C LYS A 107 -2.64 23.48 3.87
N PRO A 108 -2.46 24.70 4.37
CA PRO A 108 -2.60 25.89 3.54
C PRO A 108 -1.47 25.93 2.49
N GLY A 109 -1.82 26.26 1.27
CA GLY A 109 -0.91 26.46 0.16
C GLY A 109 -1.42 27.60 -0.71
N LEU A 110 -0.67 27.95 -1.78
CA LEU A 110 -1.09 28.94 -2.75
C LEU A 110 -2.35 28.49 -3.52
N ILE A 111 -2.45 27.20 -3.79
CA ILE A 111 -3.60 26.57 -4.46
C ILE A 111 -4.03 25.38 -3.60
N ASN A 112 -5.23 25.50 -3.02
CA ASN A 112 -5.80 24.45 -2.20
C ASN A 112 -6.90 23.72 -2.99
N LEU A 113 -7.01 22.42 -2.75
CA LEU A 113 -8.11 21.62 -3.25
C LEU A 113 -9.15 21.43 -2.16
N ASP A 114 -10.41 21.48 -2.53
CA ASP A 114 -11.47 21.10 -1.60
C ASP A 114 -11.69 19.57 -1.58
N PHE A 115 -12.44 19.12 -0.60
CA PHE A 115 -12.73 17.70 -0.45
C PHE A 115 -13.59 17.17 -1.62
N ALA A 116 -14.41 18.00 -2.26
CA ALA A 116 -15.28 17.59 -3.35
C ALA A 116 -14.45 17.27 -4.62
N ASP A 117 -13.39 18.03 -4.87
CA ASP A 117 -12.44 17.80 -5.97
C ASP A 117 -11.76 16.44 -5.81
N ILE A 118 -11.21 16.18 -4.63
CA ILE A 118 -10.56 14.89 -4.31
C ILE A 118 -11.56 13.73 -4.43
N GLN A 119 -12.78 13.92 -3.96
CA GLN A 119 -13.84 12.92 -4.04
C GLN A 119 -14.18 12.57 -5.50
N THR A 120 -14.24 13.55 -6.37
CA THR A 120 -14.53 13.35 -7.80
C THR A 120 -13.46 12.50 -8.49
N VAL A 121 -12.20 12.71 -8.15
CA VAL A 121 -11.05 12.03 -8.76
C VAL A 121 -10.79 10.65 -8.15
N MET A 122 -11.30 10.36 -6.94
CA MET A 122 -11.00 9.12 -6.24
C MET A 122 -12.20 8.19 -6.05
N ARG A 123 -13.44 8.67 -6.17
CA ARG A 123 -14.60 7.82 -5.94
C ARG A 123 -14.80 6.81 -7.07
N ASP A 124 -14.88 5.52 -6.73
CA ASP A 124 -15.10 4.39 -7.64
C ASP A 124 -14.12 4.32 -8.84
N LYS A 125 -12.87 4.80 -8.63
CA LYS A 125 -11.84 4.82 -9.70
C LYS A 125 -11.01 3.54 -9.79
N GLY A 126 -11.12 2.65 -8.81
CA GLY A 126 -10.42 1.37 -8.82
C GLY A 126 -8.92 1.50 -8.54
N VAL A 127 -8.06 0.98 -9.42
CA VAL A 127 -6.61 1.04 -9.21
C VAL A 127 -6.07 2.41 -9.58
N ALA A 128 -5.22 2.95 -8.71
CA ALA A 128 -4.48 4.19 -8.95
C ALA A 128 -2.98 3.93 -8.84
N HIS A 129 -2.22 4.70 -9.60
CA HIS A 129 -0.77 4.64 -9.62
C HIS A 129 -0.18 5.91 -9.02
N ILE A 130 0.91 5.77 -8.27
CA ILE A 130 1.60 6.89 -7.65
C ILE A 130 2.99 7.05 -8.22
N GLY A 131 3.36 8.28 -8.57
CA GLY A 131 4.71 8.68 -8.93
C GLY A 131 5.19 9.79 -8.04
N ILE A 132 6.47 9.73 -7.64
CA ILE A 132 7.09 10.75 -6.79
C ILE A 132 8.39 11.16 -7.45
N GLY A 133 8.54 12.47 -7.66
CA GLY A 133 9.75 13.07 -8.21
C GLY A 133 10.24 14.22 -7.36
N ARG A 134 11.55 14.41 -7.34
CA ARG A 134 12.21 15.52 -6.65
C ARG A 134 13.23 16.16 -7.56
N ALA A 135 13.31 17.47 -7.53
CA ALA A 135 14.32 18.21 -8.23
C ALA A 135 14.64 19.53 -7.52
N SER A 136 15.77 20.12 -7.90
CA SER A 136 16.28 21.42 -7.43
C SER A 136 16.82 22.21 -8.60
N GLY A 137 16.98 23.52 -8.45
CA GLY A 137 17.52 24.41 -9.49
C GLY A 137 16.45 25.14 -10.31
N ASP A 138 16.86 25.74 -11.45
CA ASP A 138 16.03 26.69 -12.20
C ASP A 138 14.79 26.06 -12.87
N ASN A 139 14.85 24.78 -13.26
CA ASN A 139 13.74 24.07 -13.91
C ASN A 139 13.13 22.98 -13.00
N LYS A 140 13.26 23.15 -11.69
CA LYS A 140 12.92 22.14 -10.68
C LYS A 140 11.53 21.54 -10.83
N ALA A 141 10.52 22.31 -11.19
CA ALA A 141 9.16 21.82 -11.33
C ALA A 141 9.00 20.86 -12.51
N VAL A 142 9.53 21.23 -13.69
CA VAL A 142 9.48 20.39 -14.89
C VAL A 142 10.34 19.13 -14.71
N ASP A 143 11.50 19.25 -14.08
CA ASP A 143 12.38 18.11 -13.84
C ASP A 143 11.80 17.16 -12.76
N ALA A 144 11.16 17.70 -11.72
CA ALA A 144 10.48 16.90 -10.71
C ALA A 144 9.28 16.17 -11.30
N ILE A 145 8.48 16.80 -12.17
CA ILE A 145 7.33 16.14 -12.79
C ILE A 145 7.77 15.02 -13.74
N LYS A 146 8.82 15.25 -14.53
CA LYS A 146 9.45 14.21 -15.36
C LYS A 146 9.92 13.03 -14.48
N SER A 147 10.66 13.34 -13.42
CA SER A 147 11.13 12.34 -12.48
C SER A 147 9.98 11.56 -11.81
N ALA A 148 8.85 12.22 -11.51
CA ALA A 148 7.66 11.58 -10.97
C ALA A 148 7.00 10.66 -12.00
N MET A 149 6.94 11.05 -13.25
CA MET A 149 6.37 10.25 -14.36
C MET A 149 7.27 9.05 -14.72
N ASP A 150 8.58 9.23 -14.63
CA ASP A 150 9.58 8.16 -14.85
C ASP A 150 9.80 7.31 -13.59
N SER A 151 9.07 7.60 -12.52
CA SER A 151 9.21 6.86 -11.26
C SER A 151 8.93 5.38 -11.45
N PRO A 152 9.81 4.48 -11.02
CA PRO A 152 9.55 3.03 -11.10
C PRO A 152 8.36 2.58 -10.25
N LEU A 153 7.83 3.46 -9.39
CA LEU A 153 6.61 3.21 -8.60
C LEU A 153 5.35 3.25 -9.46
N LEU A 154 5.38 4.00 -10.57
CA LEU A 154 4.34 3.93 -11.60
C LEU A 154 4.51 2.59 -12.34
N GLU A 155 3.53 1.68 -12.20
CA GLU A 155 3.53 0.41 -12.95
C GLU A 155 3.15 0.62 -14.41
N THR A 156 2.50 1.74 -14.73
CA THR A 156 2.00 2.13 -16.06
C THR A 156 2.43 3.56 -16.39
N THR A 157 2.29 3.94 -17.64
CA THR A 157 2.47 5.35 -18.04
C THR A 157 1.26 6.17 -17.57
N VAL A 158 1.46 7.45 -17.32
CA VAL A 158 0.38 8.41 -16.96
C VAL A 158 -0.56 8.62 -18.16
N SER A 159 -0.10 8.27 -19.36
CA SER A 159 -0.90 8.37 -20.58
C SER A 159 -2.13 7.46 -20.52
N GLY A 160 -3.31 8.03 -20.77
CA GLY A 160 -4.58 7.33 -20.71
C GLY A 160 -5.24 7.32 -19.33
N ALA A 161 -4.68 8.02 -18.33
CA ALA A 161 -5.36 8.26 -17.07
C ALA A 161 -6.59 9.13 -17.30
N SER A 162 -7.72 8.80 -16.65
CA SER A 162 -8.91 9.64 -16.70
C SER A 162 -8.79 10.86 -15.78
N ASP A 163 -8.16 10.66 -14.62
CA ASP A 163 -7.99 11.74 -13.65
C ASP A 163 -6.59 11.67 -13.03
N ILE A 164 -6.02 12.85 -12.77
CA ILE A 164 -4.68 12.99 -12.22
C ILE A 164 -4.71 14.04 -11.11
N ILE A 165 -4.18 13.68 -9.94
CA ILE A 165 -3.92 14.62 -8.86
C ILE A 165 -2.43 14.89 -8.84
N VAL A 166 -2.07 16.18 -8.79
CA VAL A 166 -0.68 16.62 -8.67
C VAL A 166 -0.51 17.45 -7.40
N ASN A 167 0.36 17.00 -6.53
CA ASN A 167 0.75 17.74 -5.32
C ASN A 167 2.16 18.30 -5.50
N PHE A 168 2.27 19.61 -5.47
CA PHE A 168 3.55 20.32 -5.41
C PHE A 168 3.88 20.65 -3.97
N SER A 169 4.96 20.10 -3.43
CA SER A 169 5.46 20.39 -2.09
C SER A 169 6.80 21.10 -2.15
N GLY A 170 6.90 22.27 -1.55
CA GLY A 170 8.07 23.13 -1.55
C GLY A 170 7.78 24.51 -2.14
N ASN A 171 8.80 25.33 -2.22
CA ASN A 171 8.69 26.69 -2.76
C ASN A 171 8.71 26.65 -4.29
N ILE A 172 7.54 26.88 -4.92
CA ILE A 172 7.36 26.86 -6.36
C ILE A 172 6.70 28.15 -6.85
N GLY A 173 7.24 28.70 -7.96
CA GLY A 173 6.64 29.83 -8.64
C GLY A 173 5.42 29.41 -9.49
N ILE A 174 4.48 30.34 -9.69
CA ILE A 174 3.27 30.05 -10.49
C ILE A 174 3.60 29.70 -11.94
N VAL A 175 4.63 30.33 -12.52
CA VAL A 175 5.08 30.03 -13.88
C VAL A 175 5.69 28.64 -13.97
N GLU A 176 6.52 28.26 -12.99
CA GLU A 176 7.11 26.93 -12.94
C GLU A 176 6.03 25.84 -12.79
N ALA A 177 5.01 26.09 -11.96
CA ALA A 177 3.89 25.18 -11.82
C ALA A 177 3.08 25.05 -13.12
N TYR A 178 2.85 26.17 -13.82
CA TYR A 178 2.17 26.18 -15.12
C TYR A 178 2.94 25.37 -16.17
N ASP A 179 4.24 25.58 -16.30
CA ASP A 179 5.08 24.86 -17.26
C ASP A 179 5.07 23.34 -16.97
N ALA A 180 5.15 22.95 -15.68
CA ALA A 180 5.10 21.58 -15.27
C ALA A 180 3.74 20.91 -15.58
N ILE A 181 2.62 21.61 -15.32
CA ILE A 181 1.28 21.08 -15.61
C ILE A 181 1.05 21.01 -17.12
N THR A 182 1.52 21.98 -17.89
CA THR A 182 1.44 21.94 -19.35
C THR A 182 2.15 20.71 -19.91
N TYR A 183 3.37 20.46 -19.43
CA TYR A 183 4.11 19.26 -19.81
C TYR A 183 3.38 17.97 -19.47
N LEU A 184 2.78 17.89 -18.24
CA LEU A 184 2.00 16.73 -17.83
C LEU A 184 0.78 16.52 -18.73
N THR A 185 0.08 17.61 -19.09
CA THR A 185 -1.11 17.56 -19.95
C THR A 185 -0.76 17.03 -21.35
N GLU A 186 0.36 17.46 -21.92
CA GLU A 186 0.84 16.97 -23.22
C GLU A 186 1.09 15.44 -23.19
N VAL A 187 1.61 14.92 -22.08
CA VAL A 187 1.91 13.47 -21.96
C VAL A 187 0.68 12.65 -21.58
N ALA A 188 -0.18 13.17 -20.71
CA ALA A 188 -1.38 12.49 -20.28
C ALA A 188 -2.44 12.40 -21.40
N GLY A 189 -2.48 13.41 -22.25
CA GLY A 189 -3.45 13.59 -23.34
C GLY A 189 -4.62 14.50 -22.94
N ASP A 190 -5.29 15.07 -23.96
CA ASP A 190 -6.35 16.09 -23.81
C ASP A 190 -7.61 15.60 -23.04
N GLY A 191 -7.73 14.31 -22.79
CA GLY A 191 -8.87 13.71 -22.09
C GLY A 191 -8.71 13.59 -20.58
N ALA A 192 -7.52 13.85 -20.03
CA ALA A 192 -7.24 13.72 -18.61
C ALA A 192 -7.75 14.95 -17.82
N ASN A 193 -8.49 14.68 -16.75
CA ASN A 193 -8.86 15.71 -15.77
C ASN A 193 -7.71 15.88 -14.77
N ILE A 194 -6.96 16.99 -14.87
CA ILE A 194 -5.79 17.25 -14.02
C ILE A 194 -6.17 18.27 -12.95
N ILE A 195 -6.08 17.84 -11.70
CA ILE A 195 -6.29 18.67 -10.52
C ILE A 195 -4.95 18.80 -9.79
N PHE A 196 -4.56 20.03 -9.46
CA PHE A 196 -3.29 20.27 -8.77
C PHE A 196 -3.44 21.22 -7.59
N GLY A 197 -2.57 21.04 -6.62
CA GLY A 197 -2.45 21.93 -5.48
C GLY A 197 -1.00 22.10 -5.05
N THR A 198 -0.77 23.13 -4.25
CA THR A 198 0.57 23.48 -3.76
C THR A 198 0.56 23.47 -2.24
N VAL A 199 1.61 22.94 -1.65
CA VAL A 199 1.81 22.92 -0.20
C VAL A 199 3.18 23.53 0.11
N ASP A 200 3.18 24.62 0.85
CA ASP A 200 4.41 25.25 1.29
C ASP A 200 5.14 24.33 2.29
N ASN A 201 6.42 24.10 2.05
CA ASN A 201 7.25 23.28 2.90
C ASN A 201 8.64 23.92 3.07
N ASP A 202 8.76 24.77 4.08
CA ASP A 202 10.00 25.48 4.41
C ASP A 202 11.20 24.58 4.71
N VAL A 203 10.94 23.32 5.08
CA VAL A 203 11.99 22.34 5.40
C VAL A 203 12.75 21.90 4.14
N MET A 204 12.15 22.02 2.97
CA MET A 204 12.74 21.56 1.71
C MET A 204 13.69 22.60 1.09
N GLY A 205 13.71 23.83 1.58
CA GLY A 205 14.55 24.89 1.03
C GLY A 205 14.21 25.19 -0.44
N GLU A 206 15.19 25.02 -1.33
CA GLU A 206 15.01 25.24 -2.77
C GLU A 206 14.49 24.00 -3.52
N ASP A 207 14.43 22.85 -2.85
CA ASP A 207 13.98 21.62 -3.47
C ASP A 207 12.46 21.61 -3.64
N VAL A 208 11.99 20.92 -4.68
CA VAL A 208 10.57 20.66 -4.92
C VAL A 208 10.35 19.15 -4.98
N CYS A 209 9.30 18.70 -4.33
CA CYS A 209 8.81 17.32 -4.42
C CYS A 209 7.43 17.33 -5.07
N ILE A 210 7.28 16.58 -6.16
CA ILE A 210 6.01 16.43 -6.85
C ILE A 210 5.51 14.99 -6.64
N THR A 211 4.27 14.88 -6.19
CA THR A 211 3.57 13.60 -6.12
C THR A 211 2.44 13.60 -7.14
N ILE A 212 2.45 12.62 -8.04
CA ILE A 212 1.41 12.40 -9.03
C ILE A 212 0.61 11.18 -8.62
N ILE A 213 -0.71 11.27 -8.61
CA ILE A 213 -1.62 10.14 -8.44
C ILE A 213 -2.51 10.08 -9.66
N ALA A 214 -2.36 9.04 -10.47
CA ALA A 214 -3.12 8.83 -11.68
C ALA A 214 -4.18 7.74 -11.45
N THR A 215 -5.42 8.02 -11.78
CA THR A 215 -6.57 7.13 -11.60
C THR A 215 -7.28 6.86 -12.94
N GLY A 216 -8.10 5.82 -12.97
CA GLY A 216 -8.89 5.47 -14.17
C GLY A 216 -8.03 5.01 -15.35
N ILE A 217 -6.83 4.52 -15.08
CA ILE A 217 -6.01 3.85 -16.09
C ILE A 217 -6.58 2.45 -16.27
N GLU A 218 -7.06 2.13 -17.48
CA GLU A 218 -7.51 0.77 -17.78
C GLU A 218 -6.33 -0.20 -17.64
N ASP A 219 -6.50 -1.22 -16.80
CA ASP A 219 -5.55 -2.32 -16.65
C ASP A 219 -5.46 -3.12 -17.97
N ASN A 220 -4.81 -2.59 -18.99
CA ASN A 220 -4.53 -3.30 -20.25
C ASN A 220 -3.64 -4.55 -20.06
N ALA A 221 -3.16 -4.79 -18.83
CA ALA A 221 -2.44 -6.02 -18.49
C ALA A 221 -3.33 -7.28 -18.48
N ALA A 222 -4.67 -7.14 -18.46
CA ALA A 222 -5.60 -8.27 -18.48
C ALA A 222 -5.99 -8.74 -19.89
N THR A 223 -5.57 -8.04 -20.95
CA THR A 223 -5.96 -8.34 -22.34
C THR A 223 -4.82 -8.82 -23.23
N GLN A 224 -3.76 -9.38 -22.68
CA GLN A 224 -2.98 -10.29 -23.50
C GLN A 224 -3.76 -11.62 -23.55
N PRO A 225 -4.39 -11.96 -24.68
CA PRO A 225 -4.95 -13.28 -24.84
C PRO A 225 -3.77 -14.24 -24.66
N VAL A 226 -3.83 -15.07 -23.61
CA VAL A 226 -2.99 -16.26 -23.54
C VAL A 226 -3.20 -16.94 -24.89
N MET A 227 -2.22 -16.84 -25.79
CA MET A 227 -2.17 -17.68 -26.98
C MET A 227 -2.17 -19.11 -26.46
N GLN A 228 -3.36 -19.66 -26.28
CA GLN A 228 -3.53 -21.09 -26.22
C GLN A 228 -3.02 -21.60 -27.57
N ASN A 229 -1.78 -22.08 -27.57
CA ASN A 229 -1.28 -22.91 -28.61
C ASN A 229 -2.34 -24.00 -28.82
N PRO A 230 -3.01 -24.07 -29.99
CA PRO A 230 -3.92 -25.18 -30.23
C PRO A 230 -3.05 -26.42 -30.28
N ALA A 231 -3.08 -27.22 -29.22
CA ALA A 231 -2.54 -28.54 -29.21
C ALA A 231 -3.21 -29.27 -30.38
N LYS A 232 -2.44 -29.54 -31.44
CA LYS A 232 -2.87 -30.41 -32.54
C LYS A 232 -3.46 -31.68 -31.93
N PRO A 233 -4.71 -32.04 -32.29
CA PRO A 233 -5.21 -33.35 -31.91
C PRO A 233 -4.39 -34.40 -32.67
N SER A 234 -3.51 -35.10 -31.97
CA SER A 234 -2.91 -36.33 -32.47
C SER A 234 -4.03 -37.34 -32.62
N ALA A 235 -4.44 -37.55 -33.88
CA ALA A 235 -5.33 -38.65 -34.26
C ALA A 235 -4.63 -39.98 -33.99
N VAL A 236 -4.91 -40.55 -32.82
CA VAL A 236 -4.57 -41.97 -32.55
C VAL A 236 -5.57 -42.82 -33.33
N LYS A 237 -5.14 -43.40 -34.44
CA LYS A 237 -5.89 -44.46 -35.13
C LYS A 237 -6.00 -45.67 -34.18
N PRO A 238 -7.18 -46.26 -33.99
CA PRO A 238 -7.29 -47.53 -33.27
C PRO A 238 -6.76 -48.66 -34.16
N THR A 239 -5.59 -49.18 -33.80
CA THR A 239 -5.10 -50.45 -34.38
C THR A 239 -5.75 -51.58 -33.59
N VAL A 240 -6.71 -52.26 -34.24
CA VAL A 240 -7.29 -53.48 -33.75
C VAL A 240 -6.27 -54.61 -33.96
N ALA A 241 -5.70 -55.18 -32.89
CA ALA A 241 -4.90 -56.38 -32.94
C ALA A 241 -5.78 -57.59 -32.52
N PRO A 242 -5.59 -58.77 -33.09
CA PRO A 242 -6.53 -59.89 -32.97
C PRO A 242 -6.43 -60.61 -31.63
N VAL A 243 -7.60 -61.07 -31.18
CA VAL A 243 -7.86 -61.87 -29.98
C VAL A 243 -7.02 -63.14 -29.99
N GLY A 244 -6.13 -63.32 -29.04
CA GLY A 244 -5.37 -64.54 -28.74
C GLY A 244 -5.67 -65.03 -27.35
N LYS A 245 -6.34 -66.17 -27.27
CA LYS A 245 -6.46 -67.19 -26.25
C LYS A 245 -6.15 -66.84 -24.76
N THR A 246 -7.18 -66.89 -23.96
CA THR A 246 -7.19 -66.97 -22.50
C THR A 246 -6.34 -68.12 -21.93
N PRO A 247 -5.47 -67.89 -20.93
CA PRO A 247 -5.03 -68.93 -20.03
C PRO A 247 -5.94 -68.98 -18.77
N THR A 248 -6.53 -70.12 -18.58
CA THR A 248 -7.27 -70.51 -17.36
C THR A 248 -6.28 -70.61 -16.19
N TYR A 249 -6.45 -69.77 -15.18
CA TYR A 249 -5.74 -69.97 -13.91
C TYR A 249 -6.68 -70.58 -12.87
N ALA A 250 -6.24 -71.72 -12.38
CA ALA A 250 -6.92 -72.51 -11.38
C ALA A 250 -6.94 -71.76 -10.02
N SER A 251 -8.12 -71.77 -9.45
CA SER A 251 -8.37 -71.29 -8.07
C SER A 251 -7.73 -72.22 -7.04
N GLN A 252 -6.78 -71.71 -6.24
CA GLN A 252 -6.36 -72.34 -4.99
C GLN A 252 -7.03 -71.67 -3.80
N PRO A 253 -7.49 -72.41 -2.78
CA PRO A 253 -8.16 -71.85 -1.62
C PRO A 253 -7.15 -71.25 -0.64
N ILE A 254 -7.41 -69.98 -0.24
CA ILE A 254 -6.62 -69.28 0.76
C ILE A 254 -7.08 -69.79 2.16
N THR A 255 -6.18 -70.49 2.83
CA THR A 255 -6.27 -70.82 4.22
C THR A 255 -6.09 -69.63 5.13
N SER A 256 -7.00 -69.53 6.09
CA SER A 256 -7.06 -68.75 7.33
C SER A 256 -5.83 -67.89 7.71
N VAL A 257 -6.01 -66.55 7.73
CA VAL A 257 -5.12 -65.61 8.43
C VAL A 257 -5.71 -65.30 9.80
N LYS A 258 -4.93 -65.61 10.86
CA LYS A 258 -5.16 -65.25 12.25
C LYS A 258 -5.26 -63.74 12.43
N PRO A 259 -6.14 -63.18 13.27
CA PRO A 259 -6.15 -61.76 13.60
C PRO A 259 -4.98 -61.43 14.51
N MET A 260 -4.14 -60.55 14.06
CA MET A 260 -3.02 -59.99 14.83
C MET A 260 -3.43 -58.68 15.48
N GLY A 261 -3.12 -58.58 16.73
CA GLY A 261 -3.37 -57.65 17.81
C GLY A 261 -3.66 -56.17 17.50
N THR A 262 -4.54 -55.69 18.32
CA THR A 262 -4.90 -54.30 18.55
C THR A 262 -3.68 -53.38 18.69
N ALA A 263 -3.53 -52.43 17.77
CA ALA A 263 -2.56 -51.35 17.89
C ALA A 263 -2.98 -50.38 19.02
N THR A 264 -2.17 -50.31 20.02
CA THR A 264 -2.24 -49.38 21.14
C THR A 264 -2.06 -47.94 20.60
N LYS A 265 -3.03 -47.07 20.90
CA LYS A 265 -2.92 -45.60 20.71
C LYS A 265 -1.76 -45.05 21.56
N PRO A 266 -0.92 -44.18 21.07
CA PRO A 266 0.01 -43.47 21.93
C PRO A 266 -0.74 -42.48 22.83
N SER A 267 -0.59 -42.71 24.13
CA SER A 267 -1.07 -41.84 25.19
C SER A 267 -0.22 -40.54 25.18
N PHE A 268 -0.84 -39.41 24.85
CA PHE A 268 -0.25 -38.12 25.15
C PHE A 268 -0.36 -37.89 26.64
N MET A 269 0.80 -37.90 27.32
CA MET A 269 0.93 -37.45 28.70
C MET A 269 0.57 -35.96 28.78
N SER A 270 -0.58 -35.69 29.38
CA SER A 270 -0.97 -34.37 29.84
C SER A 270 -0.14 -34.01 31.08
N THR A 271 0.79 -33.12 30.94
CA THR A 271 1.44 -32.43 32.06
C THR A 271 0.45 -31.42 32.65
N PRO A 272 0.19 -31.43 33.96
CA PRO A 272 -0.69 -30.42 34.56
C PRO A 272 0.01 -29.07 34.60
N ALA A 273 -0.67 -28.04 34.08
CA ALA A 273 -0.26 -26.66 34.17
C ALA A 273 -0.19 -26.22 35.66
N ALA A 274 1.00 -25.86 36.10
CA ALA A 274 1.21 -25.23 37.39
C ALA A 274 0.58 -23.83 37.35
N LYS A 275 -0.35 -23.54 38.23
CA LYS A 275 -0.88 -22.23 38.54
C LYS A 275 0.23 -21.41 39.18
N PRO A 276 0.51 -20.16 38.74
CA PRO A 276 1.33 -19.27 39.53
C PRO A 276 0.53 -18.78 40.74
N SER A 277 0.98 -19.13 41.92
CA SER A 277 0.54 -18.56 43.19
C SER A 277 1.14 -17.15 43.28
N VAL A 278 0.31 -16.13 43.22
CA VAL A 278 0.67 -14.77 43.56
C VAL A 278 0.55 -14.62 45.08
N SER A 279 1.66 -14.71 45.79
CA SER A 279 1.76 -14.22 47.15
C SER A 279 2.05 -12.69 47.10
N ALA A 280 1.09 -11.95 47.58
CA ALA A 280 1.22 -10.51 47.79
C ALA A 280 2.08 -10.26 49.05
N ASP A 281 3.29 -9.72 48.85
CA ASP A 281 4.01 -8.99 49.88
C ASP A 281 3.95 -7.50 49.55
N ILE A 282 3.01 -6.84 50.19
CA ILE A 282 2.93 -5.39 50.27
C ILE A 282 3.75 -4.95 51.50
N SER A 283 4.96 -4.49 51.27
CA SER A 283 5.70 -3.72 52.28
C SER A 283 6.62 -2.71 51.61
N SER A 284 6.32 -1.45 51.94
CA SER A 284 7.20 -0.27 51.89
C SER A 284 7.85 0.15 50.57
N ALA A 285 7.14 1.00 49.83
CA ALA A 285 7.79 2.02 48.98
C ALA A 285 7.18 3.40 49.34
N ALA A 286 8.06 4.30 49.72
CA ALA A 286 7.81 5.61 50.25
C ALA A 286 6.97 6.50 49.31
N LYS A 287 6.01 7.22 49.86
CA LYS A 287 5.31 8.36 49.25
C LYS A 287 6.33 9.40 48.75
N PRO A 288 6.26 9.89 47.54
CA PRO A 288 6.95 11.13 47.16
C PRO A 288 6.20 12.30 47.84
N ALA A 289 6.98 13.17 48.47
CA ALA A 289 6.53 14.40 49.10
C ALA A 289 5.88 15.36 48.10
N PRO A 290 4.88 16.16 48.51
CA PRO A 290 4.26 17.16 47.65
C PRO A 290 5.24 18.29 47.35
N ALA A 291 5.45 18.63 46.09
CA ALA A 291 6.21 19.78 45.64
C ALA A 291 5.56 21.06 46.20
N LYS A 292 6.35 21.86 46.90
CA LYS A 292 5.99 23.20 47.39
C LYS A 292 5.64 24.08 46.17
N ARG A 293 4.44 24.59 46.12
CA ARG A 293 4.07 25.74 45.30
C ARG A 293 4.82 26.97 45.83
N GLU A 294 5.78 27.45 45.09
CA GLU A 294 6.28 28.81 45.24
C GLU A 294 5.24 29.77 44.67
N THR A 295 4.68 30.57 45.54
CA THR A 295 3.90 31.77 45.20
C THR A 295 4.90 32.85 44.79
N GLY A 296 5.18 32.95 43.48
CA GLY A 296 5.98 34.02 42.89
C GLY A 296 5.06 35.05 42.24
N ASN A 297 4.88 36.09 42.95
CA ASN A 297 4.75 37.53 42.64
C ASN A 297 4.42 37.93 41.18
N GLY A 298 3.38 38.79 41.07
CA GLY A 298 2.80 39.36 39.88
C GLY A 298 3.81 40.01 38.92
N GLY A 299 3.93 39.43 37.74
CA GLY A 299 4.54 40.05 36.60
C GLY A 299 3.47 40.51 35.62
N GLY A 300 3.12 41.79 35.69
CA GLY A 300 2.23 42.42 34.72
C GLY A 300 2.82 42.30 33.30
N ILE A 301 1.94 42.00 32.34
CA ILE A 301 2.25 41.98 30.93
C ILE A 301 2.82 43.33 30.51
N LYS A 302 4.09 43.40 30.17
CA LYS A 302 4.72 44.61 29.59
C LYS A 302 4.17 44.79 28.18
N ILE A 303 3.26 45.76 28.01
CA ILE A 303 2.80 46.22 26.71
C ILE A 303 3.96 46.98 26.04
N PRO A 304 4.36 46.61 24.82
CA PRO A 304 5.41 47.31 24.08
C PRO A 304 5.08 48.77 23.85
N ASP A 305 6.07 49.65 23.93
CA ASP A 305 5.90 51.14 23.94
C ASP A 305 5.29 51.70 22.68
N PHE A 306 5.26 50.93 21.57
CA PHE A 306 4.64 51.40 20.32
C PHE A 306 3.09 51.36 20.37
N LEU A 307 2.47 50.72 21.35
CA LEU A 307 1.02 50.67 21.53
C LEU A 307 0.51 51.70 22.54
N LYS A 308 1.39 52.60 23.06
CA LYS A 308 1.03 53.62 24.03
C LYS A 308 0.75 54.99 23.47
N ARG A 309 0.78 55.14 22.12
CA ARG A 309 0.45 56.43 21.44
C ARG A 309 -0.74 56.16 20.51
N GLY A 310 -1.87 56.65 20.96
CA GLY A 310 -3.11 56.77 20.22
C GLY A 310 -4.16 57.29 21.12
#